data_c37e377569e6cfed4aa1c2cf5ca9d59e
#
_entry.id   c37e377569e6cfed4aa1c2cf5ca9d59e
#
_cell.length_a   1.000
_cell.length_b   1.000
_cell.length_c   1.000
_cell.angle_alpha   90.00
_cell.angle_beta   90.00
_cell.angle_gamma   90.00
#
_symmetry.space_group_name_H-M   'P 1'
#
loop_
_entity.id
_entity.type
_entity.pdbx_description
1 polymer ?
#
loop_
_entity_poly.entity_id
_entity_poly.type
_entity_poly.pdbx_seq_one_letter_code
_entity_poly.pdbx_strand_id
1 'polypeptide(L)'
;MPTLQCEFWNVGQGLFSSGSIQMGYSPAFHWVYDCGTSSSPKLLQNAVNEYNYYKNQGSIDLLVLSHFDKDHISGVKELLKNGRKIKRWVVPYYPLWQRLVIASLLDIQPDD
;
A
#
# COMPACT_ATOMS: atom_id res chain seq x y z
N MET A 1 22.59 7.04 -13.59
CA MET A 1 22.60 6.04 -12.53
C MET A 1 21.19 5.77 -12.02
N PRO A 2 20.80 4.52 -11.82
CA PRO A 2 19.52 4.25 -11.17
C PRO A 2 19.55 4.73 -9.72
N THR A 3 18.41 5.24 -9.27
CA THR A 3 18.23 5.69 -7.89
C THR A 3 17.20 4.80 -7.23
N LEU A 4 17.59 4.16 -6.11
CA LEU A 4 16.72 3.34 -5.28
C LEU A 4 16.49 4.05 -3.97
N GLN A 5 15.21 4.17 -3.58
CA GLN A 5 14.83 4.79 -2.32
C GLN A 5 13.83 3.90 -1.62
N CYS A 6 14.06 3.66 -0.34
CA CYS A 6 13.17 2.84 0.48
C CYS A 6 12.81 3.59 1.75
N GLU A 7 11.55 3.48 2.18
CA GLU A 7 11.04 4.08 3.41
C GLU A 7 10.36 3.05 4.26
N PHE A 8 10.56 3.13 5.57
CA PHE A 8 9.82 2.37 6.57
C PHE A 8 9.08 3.37 7.45
N TRP A 9 7.75 3.31 7.42
CA TRP A 9 6.92 4.31 8.07
C TRP A 9 6.57 3.86 9.49
N ASN A 10 6.51 4.81 10.41
CA ASN A 10 6.18 4.50 11.79
C ASN A 10 4.67 4.34 11.93
N VAL A 11 4.23 3.10 12.12
CA VAL A 11 2.82 2.77 12.29
C VAL A 11 2.57 2.04 13.62
N GLY A 12 3.57 1.96 14.51
CA GLY A 12 3.47 1.18 15.72
C GLY A 12 3.63 -0.30 15.42
N GLN A 13 2.74 -1.15 15.95
CA GLN A 13 2.76 -2.58 15.67
C GLN A 13 2.08 -2.86 14.34
N GLY A 14 2.87 -3.06 13.33
CA GLY A 14 2.39 -3.28 11.98
C GLY A 14 3.51 -3.05 10.99
N LEU A 15 3.14 -2.93 9.73
CA LEU A 15 4.12 -2.69 8.68
C LEU A 15 3.54 -1.76 7.62
N PHE A 16 4.28 -0.75 7.30
CA PHE A 16 4.06 0.08 6.13
C PHE A 16 5.42 0.47 5.60
N SER A 17 5.80 -0.11 4.48
CA SER A 17 7.04 0.23 3.80
C SER A 17 6.75 0.56 2.35
N SER A 18 7.60 1.37 1.77
CA SER A 18 7.45 1.81 0.41
C SER A 18 8.82 1.99 -0.23
N GLY A 19 8.84 2.16 -1.53
CA GLY A 19 10.07 2.44 -2.21
C GLY A 19 9.83 2.89 -3.62
N SER A 20 10.91 3.30 -4.26
CA SER A 20 10.89 3.70 -5.66
C SER A 20 12.23 3.42 -6.31
N ILE A 21 12.16 3.13 -7.60
CA ILE A 21 13.34 3.02 -8.46
C ILE A 21 13.15 3.99 -9.61
N GLN A 22 14.15 4.82 -9.86
CA GLN A 22 14.16 5.69 -11.02
C GLN A 22 15.40 5.42 -11.84
N MET A 23 15.22 5.24 -13.14
CA MET A 23 16.30 4.96 -14.07
C MET A 23 16.29 6.02 -15.16
N GLY A 24 17.33 6.86 -15.16
CA GLY A 24 17.49 7.92 -16.14
C GLY A 24 16.31 8.90 -16.11
N TYR A 25 15.73 9.15 -17.27
CA TYR A 25 14.61 10.08 -17.43
C TYR A 25 13.25 9.39 -17.40
N SER A 26 13.23 8.07 -17.20
CA SER A 26 11.97 7.33 -17.09
C SER A 26 11.23 7.70 -15.81
N PRO A 27 9.90 7.66 -15.78
CA PRO A 27 9.16 7.83 -14.55
C PRO A 27 9.59 6.80 -13.51
N ALA A 28 9.59 7.21 -12.24
CA ALA A 28 9.93 6.30 -11.15
C ALA A 28 8.89 5.20 -11.02
N PHE A 29 9.36 3.99 -10.70
CA PHE A 29 8.50 2.85 -10.34
C PHE A 29 8.31 2.88 -8.82
N HIS A 30 7.07 2.94 -8.36
CA HIS A 30 6.74 3.05 -6.95
C HIS A 30 6.08 1.77 -6.46
N TRP A 31 6.52 1.29 -5.28
CA TRP A 31 5.87 0.14 -4.65
C TRP A 31 5.55 0.42 -3.20
N VAL A 32 4.56 -0.31 -2.69
CA VAL A 32 4.22 -0.36 -1.26
C VAL A 32 4.20 -1.82 -0.85
N TYR A 33 4.80 -2.14 0.28
CA TYR A 33 4.78 -3.46 0.88
C TYR A 33 4.08 -3.36 2.23
N ASP A 34 2.85 -3.86 2.29
CA ASP A 34 1.94 -3.79 3.42
C ASP A 34 1.61 -2.34 3.83
N CYS A 35 0.46 -2.15 4.42
CA CYS A 35 0.06 -0.85 4.95
C CYS A 35 -0.98 -1.07 6.04
N GLY A 36 -0.51 -1.21 7.30
CA GLY A 36 -1.44 -1.47 8.38
C GLY A 36 -0.82 -1.37 9.76
N THR A 37 -1.69 -1.33 10.75
CA THR A 37 -1.30 -1.37 12.16
C THR A 37 -2.34 -2.13 12.96
N SER A 38 -1.89 -2.78 14.03
CA SER A 38 -2.78 -3.38 15.03
C SER A 38 -2.83 -2.57 16.31
N SER A 39 -2.03 -1.51 16.43
CA SER A 39 -1.89 -0.79 17.71
C SER A 39 -2.28 0.68 17.62
N SER A 40 -1.94 1.39 16.55
CA SER A 40 -2.09 2.85 16.55
C SER A 40 -2.68 3.36 15.23
N PRO A 41 -4.04 3.46 15.16
CA PRO A 41 -4.66 4.05 13.98
C PRO A 41 -4.18 5.46 13.68
N LYS A 42 -3.83 6.24 14.71
CA LYS A 42 -3.36 7.60 14.51
C LYS A 42 -1.98 7.65 13.85
N LEU A 43 -1.06 6.78 14.28
CA LEU A 43 0.25 6.70 13.63
C LEU A 43 0.12 6.26 12.18
N LEU A 44 -0.76 5.30 11.93
CA LEU A 44 -1.02 4.85 10.57
C LEU A 44 -1.58 6.00 9.71
N GLN A 45 -2.56 6.72 10.23
CA GLN A 45 -3.14 7.85 9.51
C GLN A 45 -2.09 8.90 9.18
N ASN A 46 -1.24 9.23 10.14
CA ASN A 46 -0.17 10.20 9.95
C ASN A 46 0.83 9.71 8.89
N ALA A 47 1.20 8.43 8.95
CA ALA A 47 2.14 7.86 7.99
C ALA A 47 1.57 7.86 6.57
N VAL A 48 0.31 7.48 6.42
CA VAL A 48 -0.35 7.50 5.10
C VAL A 48 -0.45 8.93 4.57
N ASN A 49 -0.76 9.89 5.44
CA ASN A 49 -0.83 11.29 5.04
C ASN A 49 0.53 11.79 4.57
N GLU A 50 1.61 11.45 5.28
CA GLU A 50 2.95 11.82 4.86
C GLU A 50 3.32 11.15 3.53
N TYR A 51 3.02 9.86 3.39
CA TYR A 51 3.25 9.17 2.13
C TYR A 51 2.55 9.87 0.98
N ASN A 52 1.27 10.20 1.15
CA ASN A 52 0.49 10.87 0.12
C ASN A 52 1.02 12.26 -0.19
N TYR A 53 1.54 12.96 0.81
CA TYR A 53 2.13 14.27 0.61
C TYR A 53 3.41 14.21 -0.22
N TYR A 54 4.34 13.31 0.16
CA TYR A 54 5.64 13.23 -0.49
C TYR A 54 5.62 12.42 -1.80
N LYS A 55 4.67 11.49 -1.92
CA LYS A 55 4.57 10.60 -3.06
C LYS A 55 3.29 10.86 -3.86
N ASN A 56 2.86 12.10 -3.91
CA ASN A 56 1.61 12.48 -4.57
C ASN A 56 1.76 12.40 -6.10
N GLN A 57 2.02 11.20 -6.60
CA GLN A 57 2.26 10.93 -8.01
C GLN A 57 1.12 10.18 -8.68
N GLY A 58 -0.01 10.06 -8.00
CA GLY A 58 -1.17 9.36 -8.54
C GLY A 58 -1.09 7.87 -8.32
N SER A 59 -0.52 7.11 -9.24
CA SER A 59 -0.55 5.65 -9.18
C SER A 59 0.57 5.07 -8.33
N ILE A 60 0.26 3.96 -7.65
CA ILE A 60 1.24 3.04 -7.09
C ILE A 60 1.39 1.92 -8.11
N ASP A 61 2.61 1.66 -8.57
CA ASP A 61 2.85 0.65 -9.61
C ASP A 61 2.66 -0.76 -9.08
N LEU A 62 3.01 -1.01 -7.81
CA LEU A 62 2.92 -2.32 -7.21
C LEU A 62 2.57 -2.20 -5.74
N LEU A 63 1.53 -2.89 -5.31
CA LEU A 63 1.21 -3.07 -3.89
C LEU A 63 1.31 -4.55 -3.56
N VAL A 64 2.15 -4.89 -2.59
CA VAL A 64 2.32 -6.25 -2.09
C VAL A 64 1.70 -6.32 -0.71
N LEU A 65 0.78 -7.27 -0.51
CA LEU A 65 0.21 -7.58 0.80
C LEU A 65 0.70 -8.96 1.21
N SER A 66 1.49 -9.01 2.27
CA SER A 66 2.05 -10.28 2.74
C SER A 66 1.01 -11.15 3.43
N HIS A 67 0.08 -10.51 4.15
CA HIS A 67 -1.01 -11.17 4.88
C HIS A 67 -2.23 -10.27 4.83
N PHE A 68 -3.42 -10.86 5.05
CA PHE A 68 -4.64 -10.06 5.19
C PHE A 68 -4.97 -9.75 6.66
N ASP A 69 -3.99 -9.82 7.54
CA ASP A 69 -4.16 -9.42 8.93
C ASP A 69 -4.22 -7.90 9.06
N LYS A 70 -4.89 -7.43 10.10
CA LYS A 70 -5.12 -6.00 10.32
C LYS A 70 -3.83 -5.19 10.32
N ASP A 71 -2.75 -5.73 10.89
CA ASP A 71 -1.48 -5.04 10.99
C ASP A 71 -0.74 -4.90 9.65
N HIS A 72 -1.28 -5.47 8.58
CA HIS A 72 -0.71 -5.37 7.23
C HIS A 72 -1.63 -4.68 6.24
N ILE A 73 -2.93 -4.59 6.50
CA ILE A 73 -3.89 -4.08 5.50
C ILE A 73 -4.76 -2.93 5.98
N SER A 74 -4.74 -2.60 7.28
CA SER A 74 -5.72 -1.65 7.82
C SER A 74 -5.60 -0.24 7.22
N GLY A 75 -4.49 0.10 6.61
CA GLY A 75 -4.27 1.41 6.00
C GLY A 75 -4.53 1.46 4.49
N VAL A 76 -4.90 0.34 3.86
CA VAL A 76 -5.04 0.29 2.40
C VAL A 76 -6.15 1.25 1.93
N LYS A 77 -7.27 1.32 2.64
CA LYS A 77 -8.34 2.26 2.29
C LYS A 77 -7.86 3.71 2.34
N GLU A 78 -7.11 4.07 3.37
CA GLU A 78 -6.56 5.41 3.48
C GLU A 78 -5.58 5.70 2.34
N LEU A 79 -4.77 4.72 1.99
CA LEU A 79 -3.81 4.84 0.92
C LEU A 79 -4.49 5.11 -0.43
N LEU A 80 -5.68 4.55 -0.62
CA LEU A 80 -6.43 4.67 -1.88
C LEU A 80 -7.35 5.88 -1.94
N LYS A 81 -7.40 6.69 -0.90
CA LYS A 81 -8.20 7.92 -0.92
C LYS A 81 -7.72 8.88 -2.02
N ASN A 82 -8.62 9.77 -2.44
CA ASN A 82 -8.37 10.77 -3.46
C ASN A 82 -8.12 10.18 -4.85
N GLY A 83 -8.67 8.99 -5.10
CA GLY A 83 -8.60 8.38 -6.42
C GLY A 83 -7.26 7.77 -6.78
N ARG A 84 -6.37 7.58 -5.81
CA ARG A 84 -5.10 6.91 -6.07
C ARG A 84 -5.35 5.49 -6.57
N LYS A 85 -4.67 5.08 -7.62
CA LYS A 85 -4.83 3.78 -8.23
C LYS A 85 -3.61 2.91 -8.00
N ILE A 86 -3.84 1.61 -7.97
CA ILE A 86 -2.80 0.60 -7.86
C ILE A 86 -2.79 -0.18 -9.16
N LYS A 87 -1.67 -0.17 -9.86
CA LYS A 87 -1.56 -0.82 -11.18
C LYS A 87 -1.47 -2.33 -11.05
N ARG A 88 -0.82 -2.84 -10.03
CA ARG A 88 -0.65 -4.28 -9.85
C ARG A 88 -0.69 -4.63 -8.37
N TRP A 89 -1.42 -5.68 -8.05
CA TRP A 89 -1.54 -6.23 -6.70
C TRP A 89 -0.84 -7.57 -6.64
N VAL A 90 -0.08 -7.81 -5.57
CA VAL A 90 0.47 -9.13 -5.24
C VAL A 90 -0.03 -9.45 -3.85
N VAL A 91 -0.82 -10.52 -3.74
CA VAL A 91 -1.51 -10.88 -2.50
C VAL A 91 -1.37 -12.39 -2.28
N PRO A 92 -1.50 -12.87 -1.02
CA PRO A 92 -1.51 -14.30 -0.76
C PRO A 92 -2.69 -14.98 -1.46
N TYR A 93 -2.52 -16.24 -1.84
CA TYR A 93 -3.60 -17.00 -2.44
C TYR A 93 -4.60 -17.43 -1.36
N TYR A 94 -5.87 -17.16 -1.63
CA TYR A 94 -6.99 -17.59 -0.78
C TYR A 94 -8.08 -18.16 -1.67
N PRO A 95 -8.91 -19.11 -1.18
CA PRO A 95 -10.08 -19.56 -1.93
C PRO A 95 -10.97 -18.38 -2.34
N LEU A 96 -11.72 -18.56 -3.43
CA LEU A 96 -12.51 -17.48 -4.01
C LEU A 96 -13.40 -16.77 -3.00
N TRP A 97 -14.11 -17.54 -2.16
CA TRP A 97 -15.04 -16.94 -1.20
C TRP A 97 -14.31 -16.04 -0.18
N GLN A 98 -13.12 -16.45 0.25
CA GLN A 98 -12.32 -15.62 1.16
C GLN A 98 -11.83 -14.36 0.46
N ARG A 99 -11.41 -14.47 -0.81
CA ARG A 99 -10.98 -13.32 -1.58
C ARG A 99 -12.11 -12.30 -1.76
N LEU A 100 -13.32 -12.78 -1.99
CA LEU A 100 -14.48 -11.90 -2.14
C LEU A 100 -14.82 -11.18 -0.84
N VAL A 101 -14.74 -11.88 0.30
CA VAL A 101 -14.95 -11.26 1.62
C VAL A 101 -13.91 -10.18 1.88
N ILE A 102 -12.64 -10.48 1.62
CA ILE A 102 -11.56 -9.52 1.83
C ILE A 102 -11.71 -8.31 0.90
N ALA A 103 -12.06 -8.53 -0.36
CA ALA A 103 -12.30 -7.46 -1.31
C ALA A 103 -13.42 -6.54 -0.84
N SER A 104 -14.49 -7.12 -0.28
CA SER A 104 -15.59 -6.36 0.27
C SER A 104 -15.14 -5.51 1.47
N LEU A 105 -14.31 -6.08 2.35
CA LEU A 105 -13.78 -5.34 3.51
C LEU A 105 -12.86 -4.20 3.09
N LEU A 106 -12.14 -4.36 2.00
CA LEU A 106 -11.24 -3.34 1.47
C LEU A 106 -11.93 -2.40 0.48
N ASP A 107 -13.20 -2.63 0.19
CA ASP A 107 -13.99 -1.82 -0.75
C ASP A 107 -13.39 -1.83 -2.15
N ILE A 108 -12.89 -2.99 -2.57
CA ILE A 108 -12.25 -3.20 -3.86
C ILE A 108 -13.20 -4.03 -4.74
N GLN A 109 -13.34 -3.65 -6.01
CA GLN A 109 -14.12 -4.43 -6.95
C GLN A 109 -13.35 -5.69 -7.35
N PRO A 110 -14.02 -6.85 -7.53
CA PRO A 110 -13.31 -8.10 -7.79
C PRO A 110 -12.49 -8.13 -9.07
N ASP A 111 -12.79 -7.29 -10.02
CA ASP A 111 -12.12 -7.25 -11.32
C ASP A 111 -11.12 -6.09 -11.46
N ASP A 112 -10.85 -5.37 -10.40
CA ASP A 112 -9.91 -4.23 -10.39
C ASP A 112 -8.45 -4.68 -10.23
#